data_ea970e45a6dfeaf6d9ac2dce20bece59
#
_entry.id   ea970e45a6dfeaf6d9ac2dce20bece59
#
_cell.length_a   1.000
_cell.length_b   1.000
_cell.length_c   1.000
_cell.angle_alpha   90.00
_cell.angle_beta   90.00
_cell.angle_gamma   90.00
#
_symmetry.space_group_name_H-M   'P 1'
#
loop_
_entity.id
_entity.type
_entity.pdbx_description
1 polymer ?
#
loop_
_entity_poly.entity_id
_entity_poly.type
_entity_poly.pdbx_seq_one_letter_code
_entity_poly.pdbx_strand_id
1 'polypeptide(L)'
;MNDTLSPEKSINLLHCLNELNDDSIVKEVQHHLSLGHLSKVNLSPAQWSALVFILLSSEADLDEFDLRKYSASEEALLQLLPVVKACKKAQLGGCNLTERSSEALSSILSSQSSRLRELDMSDNNLQDSGVKLLCVGLGSPHCMLETLRLSGCQITGTGFTSLDTAVRSNPSYLKELDLSYNHPGDSGMKLLSDQKKDPHVKLDILCVEPQGVQWMRPGLRKCKCVFDLLAVFTSFFHTLY
;
A
#
# COMPACT_ATOMS: atom_id res chain seq x y z
N MET A 1 8.11 8.00 -29.10
CA MET A 1 7.01 7.05 -28.92
C MET A 1 7.60 5.87 -28.18
N ASN A 2 7.48 5.83 -26.86
CA ASN A 2 7.89 4.67 -26.08
C ASN A 2 6.66 3.77 -25.96
N ASP A 3 6.59 2.74 -26.82
CA ASP A 3 5.62 1.66 -26.67
C ASP A 3 6.02 0.83 -25.43
N THR A 4 5.62 1.26 -24.26
CA THR A 4 5.69 0.43 -23.06
C THR A 4 4.65 -0.68 -23.24
N LEU A 5 5.12 -1.90 -23.46
CA LEU A 5 4.28 -3.11 -23.46
C LEU A 5 3.48 -3.16 -22.14
N SER A 6 2.21 -3.48 -22.23
CA SER A 6 1.43 -3.71 -21.00
C SER A 6 2.03 -4.88 -20.21
N PRO A 7 1.93 -4.88 -18.86
CA PRO A 7 2.48 -5.96 -18.04
C PRO A 7 2.04 -7.36 -18.50
N GLU A 8 0.80 -7.51 -18.96
CA GLU A 8 0.27 -8.78 -19.48
C GLU A 8 0.97 -9.21 -20.78
N LYS A 9 1.22 -8.27 -21.72
CA LYS A 9 1.96 -8.57 -22.94
C LYS A 9 3.41 -8.92 -22.65
N SER A 10 4.01 -8.28 -21.66
CA SER A 10 5.38 -8.56 -21.24
C SER A 10 5.50 -9.93 -20.57
N ILE A 11 4.52 -10.35 -19.75
CA ILE A 11 4.46 -11.69 -19.15
C ILE A 11 4.30 -12.75 -20.26
N ASN A 12 3.42 -12.51 -21.24
CA ASN A 12 3.25 -13.43 -22.37
C ASN A 12 4.53 -13.55 -23.21
N LEU A 13 5.27 -12.44 -23.39
CA LEU A 13 6.56 -12.47 -24.08
C LEU A 13 7.59 -13.30 -23.32
N LEU A 14 7.61 -13.21 -21.98
CA LEU A 14 8.49 -14.04 -21.14
C LEU A 14 8.11 -15.52 -21.17
N HIS A 15 6.82 -15.85 -21.23
CA HIS A 15 6.41 -17.23 -21.50
C HIS A 15 6.94 -17.73 -22.83
N CYS A 16 6.86 -16.93 -23.89
CA CYS A 16 7.45 -17.27 -25.20
C CYS A 16 8.98 -17.40 -25.16
N LEU A 17 9.68 -16.54 -24.41
CA LEU A 17 11.15 -16.63 -24.26
C LEU A 17 11.55 -17.87 -23.46
N ASN A 18 10.77 -18.26 -22.45
CA ASN A 18 10.98 -19.47 -21.67
C ASN A 18 10.77 -20.74 -22.55
N GLU A 19 9.77 -20.71 -23.44
CA GLU A 19 9.56 -21.78 -24.44
C GLU A 19 10.73 -21.89 -25.45
N LEU A 20 11.43 -20.75 -25.73
CA LEU A 20 12.61 -20.69 -26.58
C LEU A 20 13.93 -21.02 -25.85
N ASN A 21 13.88 -21.41 -24.55
CA ASN A 21 15.04 -21.66 -23.69
C ASN A 21 16.02 -20.48 -23.54
N ASP A 22 15.56 -19.24 -23.68
CA ASP A 22 16.38 -18.06 -23.40
C ASP A 22 16.16 -17.54 -21.97
N ASP A 23 16.83 -18.17 -21.02
CA ASP A 23 16.75 -17.84 -19.59
C ASP A 23 17.71 -16.72 -19.18
N SER A 24 18.39 -16.06 -20.10
CA SER A 24 19.47 -15.11 -19.75
C SER A 24 18.98 -13.97 -18.87
N ILE A 25 17.84 -13.35 -19.21
CA ILE A 25 17.24 -12.23 -18.47
C ILE A 25 16.75 -12.70 -17.09
N VAL A 26 16.15 -13.89 -17.03
CA VAL A 26 15.65 -14.48 -15.78
C VAL A 26 16.81 -14.75 -14.82
N LYS A 27 17.90 -15.33 -15.31
CA LYS A 27 19.12 -15.59 -14.52
C LYS A 27 19.77 -14.31 -14.01
N GLU A 28 19.81 -13.27 -14.83
CA GLU A 28 20.33 -11.95 -14.44
C GLU A 28 19.49 -11.34 -13.30
N VAL A 29 18.16 -11.34 -13.41
CA VAL A 29 17.27 -10.84 -12.36
C VAL A 29 17.38 -11.68 -11.09
N GLN A 30 17.45 -13.01 -11.21
CA GLN A 30 17.67 -13.89 -10.07
C GLN A 30 19.00 -13.61 -9.36
N HIS A 31 20.04 -13.31 -10.10
CA HIS A 31 21.35 -12.92 -9.55
C HIS A 31 21.23 -11.61 -8.75
N HIS A 32 20.58 -10.59 -9.30
CA HIS A 32 20.33 -9.33 -8.57
C HIS A 32 19.47 -9.50 -7.33
N LEU A 33 18.46 -10.40 -7.38
CA LEU A 33 17.64 -10.76 -6.22
C LEU A 33 18.48 -11.40 -5.11
N SER A 34 19.36 -12.36 -5.48
CA SER A 34 20.21 -13.08 -4.50
C SER A 34 21.22 -12.16 -3.80
N LEU A 35 21.65 -11.08 -4.48
CA LEU A 35 22.57 -10.09 -3.92
C LEU A 35 21.85 -9.01 -3.07
N GLY A 36 20.53 -8.96 -3.07
CA GLY A 36 19.75 -7.92 -2.36
C GLY A 36 19.95 -6.51 -2.92
N HIS A 37 20.38 -6.38 -4.17
CA HIS A 37 20.78 -5.10 -4.78
C HIS A 37 19.74 -4.51 -5.73
N LEU A 38 18.54 -5.09 -5.85
CA LEU A 38 17.51 -4.62 -6.78
C LEU A 38 17.13 -3.15 -6.59
N SER A 39 17.10 -2.69 -5.36
CA SER A 39 16.78 -1.28 -5.03
C SER A 39 17.82 -0.27 -5.56
N LYS A 40 18.99 -0.71 -6.01
CA LYS A 40 20.07 0.13 -6.51
C LYS A 40 20.26 0.04 -8.02
N VAL A 41 19.53 -0.83 -8.70
CA VAL A 41 19.65 -1.09 -10.14
C VAL A 41 18.43 -0.53 -10.85
N ASN A 42 18.66 0.23 -11.92
CA ASN A 42 17.59 0.63 -12.82
C ASN A 42 17.27 -0.53 -13.76
N LEU A 43 16.23 -1.29 -13.44
CA LEU A 43 15.79 -2.40 -14.27
C LEU A 43 15.16 -1.91 -15.57
N SER A 44 15.50 -2.57 -16.69
CA SER A 44 14.82 -2.39 -17.96
C SER A 44 13.38 -2.93 -17.91
N PRO A 45 12.50 -2.54 -18.84
CA PRO A 45 11.14 -3.10 -18.90
C PRO A 45 11.11 -4.63 -19.00
N ALA A 46 12.06 -5.24 -19.73
CA ALA A 46 12.18 -6.69 -19.84
C ALA A 46 12.57 -7.34 -18.50
N GLN A 47 13.49 -6.73 -17.76
CA GLN A 47 13.90 -7.21 -16.43
C GLN A 47 12.77 -7.08 -15.39
N TRP A 48 11.97 -6.00 -15.44
CA TRP A 48 10.76 -5.87 -14.62
C TRP A 48 9.76 -7.00 -14.91
N SER A 49 9.55 -7.31 -16.18
CA SER A 49 8.66 -8.40 -16.58
C SER A 49 9.17 -9.77 -16.12
N ALA A 50 10.50 -9.99 -16.23
CA ALA A 50 11.13 -11.21 -15.70
C ALA A 50 10.97 -11.31 -14.17
N LEU A 51 11.10 -10.20 -13.45
CA LEU A 51 10.87 -10.16 -12.01
C LEU A 51 9.43 -10.53 -11.65
N VAL A 52 8.43 -9.97 -12.33
CA VAL A 52 7.02 -10.33 -12.13
C VAL A 52 6.80 -11.81 -12.38
N PHE A 53 7.36 -12.35 -13.48
CA PHE A 53 7.27 -13.77 -13.80
C PHE A 53 7.87 -14.65 -12.71
N ILE A 54 9.08 -14.35 -12.24
CA ILE A 54 9.76 -15.09 -11.16
C ILE A 54 8.90 -15.10 -9.90
N LEU A 55 8.39 -13.93 -9.50
CA LEU A 55 7.59 -13.77 -8.28
C LEU A 55 6.25 -14.52 -8.35
N LEU A 56 5.59 -14.52 -9.52
CA LEU A 56 4.32 -15.22 -9.71
C LEU A 56 4.48 -16.73 -9.95
N SER A 57 5.66 -17.18 -10.45
CA SER A 57 5.94 -18.58 -10.70
C SER A 57 6.53 -19.31 -9.49
N SER A 58 6.94 -18.58 -8.44
CA SER A 58 7.37 -19.23 -7.20
C SER A 58 6.16 -19.90 -6.55
N GLU A 59 6.26 -21.24 -6.34
CA GLU A 59 5.22 -22.02 -5.65
C GLU A 59 5.06 -21.63 -4.17
N ALA A 60 5.98 -20.83 -3.63
CA ALA A 60 5.82 -20.24 -2.31
C ALA A 60 4.62 -19.28 -2.39
N ASP A 61 3.58 -19.55 -1.58
CA ASP A 61 2.43 -18.66 -1.42
C ASP A 61 2.92 -17.20 -1.26
N LEU A 62 2.61 -16.37 -2.24
CA LEU A 62 2.95 -14.95 -2.21
C LEU A 62 2.02 -14.24 -1.22
N ASP A 63 2.13 -14.62 0.06
CA ASP A 63 1.24 -14.09 1.09
C ASP A 63 1.55 -12.62 1.38
N GLU A 64 2.84 -12.26 1.40
CA GLU A 64 3.28 -10.90 1.72
C GLU A 64 4.22 -10.34 0.66
N PHE A 65 3.89 -9.13 0.17
CA PHE A 65 4.70 -8.35 -0.74
C PHE A 65 5.18 -7.06 -0.05
N ASP A 66 6.49 -6.82 -0.01
CA ASP A 66 7.11 -5.58 0.49
C ASP A 66 7.86 -4.89 -0.65
N LEU A 67 7.31 -3.76 -1.14
CA LEU A 67 7.87 -3.01 -2.26
C LEU A 67 9.31 -2.53 -2.00
N ARG A 68 9.65 -2.24 -0.75
CA ARG A 68 10.99 -1.75 -0.37
C ARG A 68 12.09 -2.77 -0.62
N LYS A 69 11.76 -4.05 -0.67
CA LYS A 69 12.71 -5.12 -1.02
C LYS A 69 13.17 -5.04 -2.47
N TYR A 70 12.36 -4.43 -3.34
CA TYR A 70 12.63 -4.31 -4.77
C TYR A 70 13.05 -2.89 -5.13
N SER A 71 12.21 -1.90 -4.90
CA SER A 71 12.49 -0.47 -5.04
C SER A 71 11.40 0.34 -4.34
N ALA A 72 11.77 1.26 -3.47
CA ALA A 72 10.83 2.14 -2.78
C ALA A 72 10.39 3.30 -3.69
N SER A 73 9.76 3.00 -4.83
CA SER A 73 9.33 3.99 -5.82
C SER A 73 7.96 3.66 -6.43
N GLU A 74 7.27 4.69 -6.88
CA GLU A 74 5.98 4.56 -7.56
C GLU A 74 6.10 3.80 -8.88
N GLU A 75 7.17 4.04 -9.65
CA GLU A 75 7.43 3.35 -10.93
C GLU A 75 7.54 1.84 -10.72
N ALA A 76 8.27 1.41 -9.67
CA ALA A 76 8.40 0.00 -9.34
C ALA A 76 7.05 -0.62 -8.97
N LEU A 77 6.23 0.08 -8.18
CA LEU A 77 4.89 -0.38 -7.85
C LEU A 77 4.06 -0.63 -9.10
N LEU A 78 4.06 0.33 -10.05
CA LEU A 78 3.27 0.22 -11.27
C LEU A 78 3.69 -0.96 -12.15
N GLN A 79 4.96 -1.34 -12.15
CA GLN A 79 5.43 -2.54 -12.84
C GLN A 79 5.04 -3.84 -12.09
N LEU A 80 4.95 -3.79 -10.76
CA LEU A 80 4.69 -4.95 -9.90
C LEU A 80 3.21 -5.12 -9.51
N LEU A 81 2.28 -4.37 -10.11
CA LEU A 81 0.84 -4.48 -9.84
C LEU A 81 0.28 -5.91 -9.98
N PRO A 82 0.69 -6.74 -10.97
CA PRO A 82 0.24 -8.14 -11.02
C PRO A 82 0.61 -8.95 -9.78
N VAL A 83 1.78 -8.67 -9.19
CA VAL A 83 2.24 -9.31 -7.94
C VAL A 83 1.39 -8.83 -6.75
N VAL A 84 1.14 -7.52 -6.65
CA VAL A 84 0.25 -6.95 -5.62
C VAL A 84 -1.16 -7.54 -5.69
N LYS A 85 -1.70 -7.75 -6.88
CA LYS A 85 -3.01 -8.36 -7.10
C LYS A 85 -3.07 -9.81 -6.60
N ALA A 86 -1.97 -10.54 -6.71
CA ALA A 86 -1.86 -11.95 -6.34
C ALA A 86 -1.57 -12.17 -4.84
N CYS A 87 -0.98 -11.18 -4.14
CA CYS A 87 -0.64 -11.31 -2.73
C CYS A 87 -1.84 -11.09 -1.80
N LYS A 88 -1.74 -11.55 -0.56
CA LYS A 88 -2.73 -11.27 0.50
C LYS A 88 -2.43 -9.98 1.24
N LYS A 89 -1.15 -9.62 1.37
CA LYS A 89 -0.67 -8.46 2.10
C LYS A 89 0.34 -7.67 1.28
N ALA A 90 0.11 -6.36 1.14
CA ALA A 90 1.01 -5.43 0.46
C ALA A 90 1.53 -4.37 1.42
N GLN A 91 2.86 -4.32 1.57
CA GLN A 91 3.61 -3.33 2.34
C GLN A 91 4.18 -2.30 1.37
N LEU A 92 3.54 -1.14 1.28
CA LEU A 92 3.87 -0.04 0.37
C LEU A 92 4.23 1.25 1.12
N GLY A 93 4.41 1.18 2.42
CA GLY A 93 4.68 2.33 3.28
C GLY A 93 6.04 2.98 2.98
N GLY A 94 6.07 4.34 2.93
CA GLY A 94 7.29 5.10 2.71
C GLY A 94 7.92 4.94 1.34
N CYS A 95 7.12 4.67 0.31
CA CYS A 95 7.58 4.42 -1.06
C CYS A 95 7.37 5.61 -2.02
N ASN A 96 7.13 6.81 -1.51
CA ASN A 96 6.88 8.04 -2.27
C ASN A 96 5.71 7.92 -3.27
N LEU A 97 4.66 7.21 -2.87
CA LEU A 97 3.47 7.01 -3.68
C LEU A 97 2.59 8.25 -3.71
N THR A 98 1.93 8.47 -4.86
CA THR A 98 1.03 9.58 -5.12
C THR A 98 -0.37 9.10 -5.51
N GLU A 99 -1.23 10.00 -5.97
CA GLU A 99 -2.56 9.68 -6.48
C GLU A 99 -2.55 8.67 -7.65
N ARG A 100 -1.48 8.65 -8.46
CA ARG A 100 -1.31 7.71 -9.58
C ARG A 100 -1.27 6.26 -9.10
N SER A 101 -0.58 6.00 -8.00
CA SER A 101 -0.57 4.69 -7.34
C SER A 101 -1.95 4.34 -6.79
N SER A 102 -2.66 5.31 -6.23
CA SER A 102 -4.00 5.11 -5.68
C SER A 102 -5.01 4.69 -6.75
N GLU A 103 -4.94 5.28 -7.95
CA GLU A 103 -5.78 4.90 -9.10
C GLU A 103 -5.52 3.44 -9.51
N ALA A 104 -4.24 3.06 -9.63
CA ALA A 104 -3.85 1.71 -10.01
C ALA A 104 -4.30 0.67 -8.96
N LEU A 105 -4.12 0.97 -7.66
CA LEU A 105 -4.54 0.10 -6.57
C LEU A 105 -6.07 0.02 -6.44
N SER A 106 -6.79 1.11 -6.74
CA SER A 106 -8.26 1.11 -6.82
C SER A 106 -8.77 0.07 -7.81
N SER A 107 -8.13 -0.05 -8.97
CA SER A 107 -8.46 -1.07 -9.97
C SER A 107 -8.22 -2.50 -9.46
N ILE A 108 -7.13 -2.70 -8.67
CA ILE A 108 -6.86 -3.99 -8.02
C ILE A 108 -7.95 -4.31 -6.99
N LEU A 109 -8.31 -3.35 -6.13
CA LEU A 109 -9.33 -3.55 -5.09
C LEU A 109 -10.71 -3.88 -5.68
N SER A 110 -11.04 -3.32 -6.84
CA SER A 110 -12.31 -3.58 -7.56
C SER A 110 -12.33 -4.92 -8.30
N SER A 111 -11.19 -5.60 -8.42
CA SER A 111 -11.08 -6.82 -9.23
C SER A 111 -11.58 -8.04 -8.46
N GLN A 112 -12.46 -8.86 -9.07
CA GLN A 112 -12.90 -10.14 -8.51
C GLN A 112 -11.76 -11.15 -8.26
N SER A 113 -10.65 -11.02 -9.01
CA SER A 113 -9.49 -11.90 -8.89
C SER A 113 -8.42 -11.36 -7.92
N SER A 114 -8.70 -10.28 -7.20
CA SER A 114 -7.79 -9.75 -6.17
C SER A 114 -7.82 -10.64 -4.93
N ARG A 115 -6.62 -11.03 -4.46
CA ARG A 115 -6.44 -11.79 -3.21
C ARG A 115 -6.14 -10.87 -2.01
N LEU A 116 -5.98 -9.56 -2.25
CA LEU A 116 -5.51 -8.59 -1.25
C LEU A 116 -6.47 -8.48 -0.07
N ARG A 117 -5.92 -8.59 1.14
CA ARG A 117 -6.63 -8.47 2.43
C ARG A 117 -6.05 -7.38 3.31
N GLU A 118 -4.75 -7.14 3.21
CA GLU A 118 -4.05 -6.11 3.97
C GLU A 118 -3.29 -5.20 3.03
N LEU A 119 -3.48 -3.89 3.18
CA LEU A 119 -2.81 -2.85 2.40
C LEU A 119 -2.25 -1.79 3.35
N ASP A 120 -0.93 -1.62 3.35
CA ASP A 120 -0.24 -0.56 4.07
C ASP A 120 0.37 0.42 3.08
N MET A 121 -0.17 1.64 3.05
CA MET A 121 0.31 2.78 2.26
C MET A 121 0.77 3.94 3.16
N SER A 122 1.06 3.68 4.41
CA SER A 122 1.49 4.70 5.38
C SER A 122 2.72 5.47 4.89
N ASP A 123 2.88 6.71 5.37
CA ASP A 123 4.02 7.59 5.07
C ASP A 123 4.24 7.83 3.55
N ASN A 124 3.15 8.00 2.80
CA ASN A 124 3.16 8.38 1.39
C ASN A 124 2.47 9.75 1.18
N ASN A 125 2.67 10.36 0.01
CA ASN A 125 2.08 11.65 -0.33
C ASN A 125 0.77 11.48 -1.13
N LEU A 126 -0.22 10.80 -0.54
CA LEU A 126 -1.48 10.50 -1.22
C LEU A 126 -2.42 11.71 -1.27
N GLN A 127 -2.49 12.48 -0.19
CA GLN A 127 -3.42 13.59 -0.01
C GLN A 127 -4.89 13.15 -0.19
N ASP A 128 -5.82 14.10 -0.22
CA ASP A 128 -7.25 13.82 -0.39
C ASP A 128 -7.57 13.29 -1.80
N SER A 129 -6.83 13.74 -2.82
CA SER A 129 -7.02 13.29 -4.20
C SER A 129 -6.73 11.81 -4.38
N GLY A 130 -5.60 11.33 -3.86
CA GLY A 130 -5.23 9.92 -3.92
C GLY A 130 -6.18 9.05 -3.11
N VAL A 131 -6.55 9.49 -1.90
CA VAL A 131 -7.51 8.75 -1.08
C VAL A 131 -8.88 8.67 -1.74
N LYS A 132 -9.36 9.73 -2.38
CA LYS A 132 -10.61 9.72 -3.14
C LYS A 132 -10.60 8.67 -4.26
N LEU A 133 -9.50 8.56 -4.99
CA LEU A 133 -9.32 7.53 -6.03
C LEU A 133 -9.31 6.12 -5.44
N LEU A 134 -8.57 5.92 -4.35
CA LEU A 134 -8.51 4.63 -3.65
C LEU A 134 -9.89 4.20 -3.13
N CYS A 135 -10.70 5.15 -2.65
CA CYS A 135 -12.06 4.93 -2.13
C CYS A 135 -13.03 4.36 -3.18
N VAL A 136 -12.81 4.63 -4.48
CA VAL A 136 -13.60 4.00 -5.56
C VAL A 136 -13.45 2.48 -5.51
N GLY A 137 -12.21 2.00 -5.37
CA GLY A 137 -11.93 0.57 -5.26
C GLY A 137 -12.37 -0.02 -3.92
N LEU A 138 -12.15 0.70 -2.81
CA LEU A 138 -12.53 0.29 -1.46
C LEU A 138 -14.05 0.09 -1.32
N GLY A 139 -14.85 0.97 -1.92
CA GLY A 139 -16.32 0.89 -1.94
C GLY A 139 -16.88 -0.15 -2.92
N SER A 140 -16.05 -0.81 -3.72
CA SER A 140 -16.48 -1.84 -4.65
C SER A 140 -17.01 -3.08 -3.91
N PRO A 141 -18.09 -3.72 -4.38
CA PRO A 141 -18.61 -4.96 -3.80
C PRO A 141 -17.62 -6.13 -3.92
N HIS A 142 -16.62 -6.03 -4.79
CA HIS A 142 -15.56 -7.03 -4.96
C HIS A 142 -14.37 -6.80 -4.02
N CYS A 143 -14.30 -5.66 -3.34
CA CYS A 143 -13.22 -5.37 -2.42
C CYS A 143 -13.38 -6.21 -1.15
N MET A 144 -12.41 -7.07 -0.89
CA MET A 144 -12.36 -7.93 0.30
C MET A 144 -11.24 -7.52 1.26
N LEU A 145 -10.83 -6.24 1.23
CA LEU A 145 -9.78 -5.71 2.08
C LEU A 145 -10.24 -5.69 3.54
N GLU A 146 -9.43 -6.25 4.42
CA GLU A 146 -9.71 -6.34 5.85
C GLU A 146 -8.96 -5.29 6.66
N THR A 147 -7.74 -4.94 6.24
CA THR A 147 -6.90 -3.96 6.91
C THR A 147 -6.38 -2.93 5.92
N LEU A 148 -6.59 -1.65 6.23
CA LEU A 148 -6.06 -0.51 5.47
C LEU A 148 -5.29 0.42 6.41
N ARG A 149 -4.02 0.69 6.08
CA ARG A 149 -3.19 1.66 6.81
C ARG A 149 -2.81 2.81 5.89
N LEU A 150 -3.18 4.01 6.30
CA LEU A 150 -2.96 5.29 5.63
C LEU A 150 -2.37 6.33 6.59
N SER A 151 -1.63 5.88 7.60
CA SER A 151 -1.00 6.77 8.58
C SER A 151 -0.02 7.73 7.89
N GLY A 152 -0.06 9.01 8.24
CA GLY A 152 0.90 9.98 7.72
C GLY A 152 0.76 10.30 6.22
N CYS A 153 -0.42 10.16 5.63
CA CYS A 153 -0.66 10.36 4.19
C CYS A 153 -1.18 11.75 3.81
N GLN A 154 -1.13 12.73 4.72
CA GLN A 154 -1.58 14.13 4.50
C GLN A 154 -3.07 14.24 4.15
N ILE A 155 -3.90 13.38 4.73
CA ILE A 155 -5.35 13.33 4.52
C ILE A 155 -6.02 14.38 5.39
N THR A 156 -6.95 15.16 4.82
CA THR A 156 -7.77 16.15 5.54
C THR A 156 -9.22 15.66 5.70
N GLY A 157 -10.08 16.50 6.29
CA GLY A 157 -11.51 16.19 6.43
C GLY A 157 -12.21 15.79 5.14
N THR A 158 -11.75 16.25 3.97
CA THR A 158 -12.28 15.87 2.66
C THR A 158 -12.00 14.39 2.35
N GLY A 159 -10.77 13.95 2.59
CA GLY A 159 -10.40 12.53 2.42
C GLY A 159 -11.13 11.64 3.42
N PHE A 160 -11.31 12.09 4.68
CA PHE A 160 -12.10 11.37 5.67
C PHE A 160 -13.57 11.19 5.23
N THR A 161 -14.17 12.20 4.58
CA THR A 161 -15.52 12.07 4.01
C THR A 161 -15.57 11.03 2.88
N SER A 162 -14.53 10.96 2.06
CA SER A 162 -14.43 9.93 1.01
C SER A 162 -14.30 8.53 1.58
N LEU A 163 -13.52 8.35 2.64
CA LEU A 163 -13.39 7.08 3.36
C LEU A 163 -14.69 6.67 4.03
N ASP A 164 -15.41 7.60 4.69
CA ASP A 164 -16.73 7.35 5.27
C ASP A 164 -17.70 6.81 4.21
N THR A 165 -17.74 7.44 3.05
CA THR A 165 -18.60 7.01 1.94
C THR A 165 -18.22 5.60 1.44
N ALA A 166 -16.93 5.31 1.30
CA ALA A 166 -16.46 4.01 0.82
C ALA A 166 -16.77 2.88 1.82
N VAL A 167 -16.56 3.10 3.13
CA VAL A 167 -16.87 2.13 4.18
C VAL A 167 -18.38 1.85 4.23
N ARG A 168 -19.25 2.86 4.06
CA ARG A 168 -20.71 2.66 3.96
C ARG A 168 -21.11 1.86 2.72
N SER A 169 -20.41 2.05 1.61
CA SER A 169 -20.70 1.34 0.35
C SER A 169 -20.33 -0.14 0.42
N ASN A 170 -19.31 -0.50 1.22
CA ASN A 170 -18.87 -1.88 1.42
C ASN A 170 -18.58 -2.16 2.91
N PRO A 171 -19.63 -2.30 3.75
CA PRO A 171 -19.48 -2.35 5.21
C PRO A 171 -18.95 -3.70 5.72
N SER A 172 -18.87 -4.72 4.85
CA SER A 172 -18.77 -6.13 5.29
C SER A 172 -17.36 -6.65 5.48
N TYR A 173 -16.32 -5.95 5.00
CA TYR A 173 -14.97 -6.51 4.95
C TYR A 173 -13.96 -5.75 5.79
N LEU A 174 -13.94 -4.42 5.74
CA LEU A 174 -12.91 -3.65 6.43
C LEU A 174 -13.09 -3.73 7.96
N LYS A 175 -12.08 -4.29 8.63
CA LYS A 175 -12.04 -4.52 10.08
C LYS A 175 -11.12 -3.51 10.78
N GLU A 176 -10.01 -3.14 10.14
CA GLU A 176 -9.00 -2.25 10.69
C GLU A 176 -8.72 -1.11 9.72
N LEU A 177 -8.81 0.13 10.22
CA LEU A 177 -8.47 1.35 9.48
C LEU A 177 -7.55 2.22 10.34
N ASP A 178 -6.30 2.39 9.90
CA ASP A 178 -5.33 3.28 10.56
C ASP A 178 -5.17 4.56 9.74
N LEU A 179 -5.63 5.66 10.33
CA LEU A 179 -5.56 7.02 9.80
C LEU A 179 -4.73 7.93 10.71
N SER A 180 -3.92 7.37 11.59
CA SER A 180 -3.08 8.11 12.52
C SER A 180 -2.20 9.12 11.75
N TYR A 181 -1.84 10.22 12.41
CA TYR A 181 -0.96 11.24 11.84
C TYR A 181 -1.48 11.93 10.56
N ASN A 182 -2.79 12.00 10.38
CA ASN A 182 -3.47 12.79 9.35
C ASN A 182 -4.18 14.03 9.95
N HIS A 183 -4.93 14.78 9.16
CA HIS A 183 -5.58 16.05 9.55
C HIS A 183 -7.11 16.00 9.44
N PRO A 184 -7.81 15.16 10.23
CA PRO A 184 -9.24 14.90 10.06
C PRO A 184 -10.14 16.13 10.28
N GLY A 185 -9.71 17.07 11.13
CA GLY A 185 -10.60 18.06 11.71
C GLY A 185 -11.71 17.43 12.55
N ASP A 186 -12.53 18.25 13.22
CA ASP A 186 -13.60 17.75 14.10
C ASP A 186 -14.68 16.97 13.34
N SER A 187 -15.02 17.40 12.13
CA SER A 187 -16.02 16.76 11.28
C SER A 187 -15.58 15.37 10.79
N GLY A 188 -14.32 15.24 10.34
CA GLY A 188 -13.78 13.95 9.89
C GLY A 188 -13.68 12.93 11.00
N MET A 189 -13.25 13.36 12.20
CA MET A 189 -13.23 12.52 13.40
C MET A 189 -14.61 11.98 13.76
N LYS A 190 -15.63 12.85 13.76
CA LYS A 190 -17.00 12.47 14.07
C LYS A 190 -17.55 11.45 13.09
N LEU A 191 -17.37 11.67 11.78
CA LEU A 191 -17.90 10.78 10.73
C LEU A 191 -17.44 9.32 10.94
N LEU A 192 -16.14 9.10 11.06
CA LEU A 192 -15.61 7.74 11.22
C LEU A 192 -15.86 7.14 12.60
N SER A 193 -15.93 7.95 13.65
CA SER A 193 -16.32 7.49 14.98
C SER A 193 -17.76 7.01 15.03
N ASP A 194 -18.64 7.64 14.26
CA ASP A 194 -20.05 7.22 14.16
C ASP A 194 -20.18 5.92 13.33
N GLN A 195 -19.33 5.71 12.32
CA GLN A 195 -19.24 4.44 11.60
C GLN A 195 -18.89 3.26 12.49
N LYS A 196 -17.92 3.43 13.39
CA LYS A 196 -17.52 2.38 14.34
C LYS A 196 -18.65 1.94 15.28
N LYS A 197 -19.66 2.79 15.46
CA LYS A 197 -20.84 2.50 16.30
C LYS A 197 -21.97 1.82 15.51
N ASP A 198 -21.89 1.81 14.18
CA ASP A 198 -22.91 1.20 13.32
C ASP A 198 -22.75 -0.34 13.34
N PRO A 199 -23.75 -1.10 13.84
CA PRO A 199 -23.67 -2.56 13.93
C PRO A 199 -23.60 -3.27 12.56
N HIS A 200 -23.92 -2.57 11.47
CA HIS A 200 -23.84 -3.10 10.12
C HIS A 200 -22.43 -2.97 9.51
N VAL A 201 -21.56 -2.16 10.10
CA VAL A 201 -20.19 -1.94 9.66
C VAL A 201 -19.23 -2.78 10.49
N LYS A 202 -18.39 -3.57 9.83
CA LYS A 202 -17.42 -4.47 10.49
C LYS A 202 -16.13 -3.78 10.96
N LEU A 203 -16.10 -2.46 11.07
CA LEU A 203 -14.91 -1.72 11.47
C LEU A 203 -14.67 -1.84 12.98
N ASP A 204 -13.85 -2.82 13.38
CA ASP A 204 -13.52 -3.10 14.78
C ASP A 204 -12.45 -2.14 15.32
N ILE A 205 -11.43 -1.86 14.52
CA ILE A 205 -10.26 -1.06 14.91
C ILE A 205 -10.21 0.19 14.03
N LEU A 206 -10.31 1.34 14.67
CA LEU A 206 -10.10 2.65 14.05
C LEU A 206 -9.03 3.40 14.84
N CYS A 207 -7.87 3.60 14.23
CA CYS A 207 -6.78 4.38 14.79
C CYS A 207 -6.79 5.77 14.16
N VAL A 208 -7.04 6.79 14.96
CA VAL A 208 -6.99 8.20 14.57
C VAL A 208 -6.30 8.96 15.70
N GLU A 209 -4.99 8.77 15.86
CA GLU A 209 -4.26 9.52 16.88
C GLU A 209 -4.19 10.99 16.48
N PRO A 210 -4.59 11.91 17.39
CA PRO A 210 -4.45 13.33 17.14
C PRO A 210 -2.97 13.69 17.06
N GLN A 211 -2.64 14.54 16.11
CA GLN A 211 -1.29 14.99 15.87
C GLN A 211 -0.67 15.71 17.05
N GLY A 212 0.58 15.41 17.32
CA GLY A 212 1.51 16.39 17.81
C GLY A 212 1.79 17.40 16.67
N VAL A 213 1.18 18.54 16.73
CA VAL A 213 1.00 19.56 15.69
C VAL A 213 2.28 20.07 15.00
N GLN A 214 3.47 19.73 15.47
CA GLN A 214 4.71 20.36 15.04
C GLN A 214 5.71 19.52 14.24
N TRP A 215 5.47 18.23 14.04
CA TRP A 215 6.51 17.32 13.53
C TRP A 215 6.36 16.89 12.08
N MET A 216 5.25 17.22 11.41
CA MET A 216 5.05 16.89 10.01
C MET A 216 5.55 17.99 9.07
N ARG A 217 6.87 18.15 9.00
CA ARG A 217 7.48 18.76 7.82
C ARG A 217 7.58 17.66 6.74
N PRO A 218 7.25 17.96 5.48
CA PRO A 218 7.46 17.02 4.37
C PRO A 218 8.92 16.53 4.39
N GLY A 219 9.12 15.21 4.42
CA GLY A 219 10.45 14.61 4.37
C GLY A 219 11.05 14.06 5.68
N LEU A 220 10.42 14.27 6.85
CA LEU A 220 10.88 13.62 8.08
C LEU A 220 10.18 12.28 8.26
N ARG A 221 10.89 11.20 7.95
CA ARG A 221 10.46 9.83 8.23
C ARG A 221 10.32 9.65 9.74
N LYS A 222 9.13 9.34 10.21
CA LYS A 222 8.94 8.91 11.59
C LYS A 222 9.51 7.52 11.78
N CYS A 223 10.57 7.41 12.54
CA CYS A 223 11.05 6.13 13.03
C CYS A 223 10.12 5.71 14.19
N LYS A 224 9.40 4.64 14.05
CA LYS A 224 8.53 4.06 15.10
C LYS A 224 9.28 3.86 16.44
N CYS A 225 10.60 3.67 16.36
CA CYS A 225 11.50 3.47 17.49
C CYS A 225 11.67 4.69 18.42
N VAL A 226 11.34 5.91 17.97
CA VAL A 226 11.50 7.13 18.80
C VAL A 226 10.32 7.30 19.77
N PHE A 227 9.13 6.80 19.41
CA PHE A 227 7.95 6.90 20.27
C PHE A 227 7.95 5.88 21.41
N ASP A 228 8.46 4.67 21.17
CA ASP A 228 8.63 3.68 22.25
C ASP A 228 9.65 4.17 23.31
N LEU A 229 10.68 4.93 22.89
CA LEU A 229 11.62 5.57 23.81
C LEU A 229 11.00 6.73 24.60
N LEU A 230 10.15 7.54 24.00
CA LEU A 230 9.49 8.65 24.70
C LEU A 230 8.40 8.15 25.67
N ALA A 231 7.68 7.09 25.35
CA ALA A 231 6.71 6.46 26.24
C ALA A 231 7.42 5.85 27.48
N VAL A 232 8.60 5.27 27.31
CA VAL A 232 9.42 4.78 28.41
C VAL A 232 9.95 5.95 29.27
N PHE A 233 10.34 7.08 28.66
CA PHE A 233 10.80 8.26 29.40
C PHE A 233 9.68 8.93 30.21
N THR A 234 8.48 9.05 29.66
CA THR A 234 7.34 9.64 30.42
C THR A 234 6.87 8.74 31.57
N SER A 235 6.94 7.41 31.40
CA SER A 235 6.68 6.47 32.51
C SER A 235 7.74 6.55 33.61
N PHE A 236 9.01 6.83 33.25
CA PHE A 236 10.08 6.95 34.23
C PHE A 236 10.00 8.23 35.08
N PHE A 237 9.49 9.33 34.50
CA PHE A 237 9.28 10.59 35.23
C PHE A 237 8.04 10.59 36.13
N HIS A 238 7.04 9.74 35.86
CA HIS A 238 5.87 9.59 36.75
C HIS A 238 6.13 8.70 37.97
N THR A 239 7.26 8.01 38.03
CA THR A 239 7.63 7.14 39.16
C THR A 239 8.65 7.81 40.13
N LEU A 240 9.03 9.07 39.84
CA LEU A 240 10.05 9.82 40.63
C LEU A 240 9.50 11.11 41.28
N TYR A 241 8.16 11.32 41.29
CA TYR A 241 7.50 12.37 42.09
C TYR A 241 6.33 11.82 42.88
#